data_307a6c1242cf5b178a8236e06d6c9f34
#
_entry.id   307a6c1242cf5b178a8236e06d6c9f34
#
_cell.length_a   1.000
_cell.length_b   1.000
_cell.length_c   1.000
_cell.angle_alpha   90.00
_cell.angle_beta   90.00
_cell.angle_gamma   90.00
#
_symmetry.space_group_name_H-M   'P 1'
#
loop_
_entity.id
_entity.type
_entity.pdbx_description
1 polymer ?
#
loop_
_entity_poly.entity_id
_entity_poly.type
_entity_poly.pdbx_seq_one_letter_code
_entity_poly.pdbx_strand_id
1 'polypeptide(L)'
;MNTYARHLIFALTALVLGPWSLVIPAKAQPAPVVPVPTELRSQKLEMTSTDDETTAVATTDVILTGTNLRITCDQLTIIATRLGDKDATIGTVDKFKYILATGNVRIVQGDREATAQRAEVFPREDKVVLSGAPVIIDHSSGMVASGEPLILLRGQRAVLGTNVKITAPPIDDLGANAKPRSAAPAQTSAPTPSVSFPTPAKK
;
A
#
# COMPACT_ATOMS: atom_id res chain seq x y z
N MET A 1 0.47 60.37 33.57
CA MET A 1 1.57 60.94 34.39
C MET A 1 2.82 60.09 34.14
N ASN A 2 3.80 60.79 33.59
CA ASN A 2 5.25 60.57 33.64
C ASN A 2 5.83 59.27 33.04
N THR A 3 6.47 59.42 31.92
CA THR A 3 7.76 60.05 31.53
C THR A 3 8.98 59.20 31.82
N TYR A 4 9.80 59.10 30.83
CA TYR A 4 11.24 59.16 30.52
C TYR A 4 11.70 57.89 29.79
N ALA A 5 11.85 57.92 28.48
CA ALA A 5 13.03 58.33 27.68
C ALA A 5 14.39 57.88 28.26
N ARG A 6 15.04 56.95 27.56
CA ARG A 6 16.52 56.94 27.44
C ARG A 6 16.96 56.26 26.16
N HIS A 7 17.43 57.10 25.27
CA HIS A 7 18.24 56.73 24.08
C HIS A 7 19.52 56.06 24.51
N LEU A 8 19.91 54.99 23.84
CA LEU A 8 21.31 54.66 23.66
C LEU A 8 21.55 54.14 22.23
N ILE A 9 22.22 54.96 21.51
CA ILE A 9 22.81 54.74 20.18
C ILE A 9 23.97 53.81 20.37
N PHE A 10 24.01 52.71 19.63
CA PHE A 10 25.25 52.03 19.29
C PHE A 10 25.26 51.70 17.77
N ALA A 11 26.35 52.18 17.22
CA ALA A 11 26.67 52.21 15.81
C ALA A 11 27.10 50.84 15.26
N LEU A 12 26.69 50.58 14.06
CA LEU A 12 27.42 50.16 12.89
C LEU A 12 28.42 48.98 13.03
N THR A 13 28.07 47.82 12.52
CA THR A 13 28.95 47.05 11.64
C THR A 13 28.12 46.24 10.64
N ALA A 14 28.14 46.69 9.43
CA ALA A 14 27.59 45.99 8.26
C ALA A 14 28.52 44.81 7.93
N LEU A 15 28.08 43.58 8.23
CA LEU A 15 28.70 42.39 7.70
C LEU A 15 27.79 41.87 6.57
N VAL A 16 28.18 42.18 5.35
CA VAL A 16 27.56 41.68 4.11
C VAL A 16 27.85 40.19 4.00
N LEU A 17 26.96 39.37 4.53
CA LEU A 17 26.89 37.95 4.19
C LEU A 17 25.82 37.78 3.12
N GLY A 18 26.31 37.53 1.90
CA GLY A 18 25.44 37.29 0.73
C GLY A 18 24.42 36.17 0.99
N PRO A 19 23.20 36.29 0.40
CA PRO A 19 22.19 35.26 0.53
C PRO A 19 22.60 34.02 -0.26
N TRP A 20 23.17 33.05 0.38
CA TRP A 20 23.24 31.72 -0.17
C TRP A 20 21.80 31.17 -0.12
N SER A 21 21.08 31.37 -1.22
CA SER A 21 19.77 30.74 -1.43
C SER A 21 19.98 29.24 -1.52
N LEU A 22 19.82 28.56 -0.39
CA LEU A 22 19.61 27.12 -0.34
C LEU A 22 18.28 26.84 -1.04
N VAL A 23 18.33 26.59 -2.33
CA VAL A 23 17.19 26.01 -3.07
C VAL A 23 17.04 24.57 -2.57
N ILE A 24 16.24 24.41 -1.52
CA ILE A 24 15.78 23.09 -1.10
C ILE A 24 14.78 22.63 -2.17
N PRO A 25 15.05 21.54 -2.91
CA PRO A 25 14.05 21.02 -3.85
C PRO A 25 12.81 20.68 -3.05
N ALA A 26 11.72 21.42 -3.26
CA ALA A 26 10.42 21.11 -2.69
C ALA A 26 10.03 19.72 -3.21
N LYS A 27 10.00 18.73 -2.30
CA LYS A 27 9.37 17.44 -2.60
C LYS A 27 7.95 17.75 -3.07
N ALA A 28 7.65 17.40 -4.32
CA ALA A 28 6.31 17.53 -4.88
C ALA A 28 5.35 16.82 -3.94
N GLN A 29 4.53 17.61 -3.24
CA GLN A 29 3.49 17.09 -2.36
C GLN A 29 2.44 16.47 -3.28
N PRO A 30 2.07 15.17 -3.09
CA PRO A 30 1.02 14.58 -3.91
C PRO A 30 -0.24 15.43 -3.81
N ALA A 31 -0.83 15.73 -4.97
CA ALA A 31 -2.03 16.54 -5.05
C ALA A 31 -3.12 15.93 -4.14
N PRO A 32 -3.88 16.73 -3.38
CA PRO A 32 -4.95 16.24 -2.52
C PRO A 32 -5.96 15.50 -3.39
N VAL A 33 -6.23 14.22 -3.06
CA VAL A 33 -7.26 13.42 -3.73
C VAL A 33 -8.62 13.98 -3.33
N VAL A 34 -9.32 14.62 -4.27
CA VAL A 34 -10.68 15.09 -4.05
C VAL A 34 -11.60 13.86 -3.95
N PRO A 35 -12.35 13.68 -2.84
CA PRO A 35 -13.28 12.57 -2.72
C PRO A 35 -14.35 12.64 -3.81
N VAL A 36 -14.51 11.56 -4.56
CA VAL A 36 -15.58 11.42 -5.56
C VAL A 36 -16.72 10.62 -4.93
N PRO A 37 -17.99 11.01 -5.15
CA PRO A 37 -19.13 10.23 -4.68
C PRO A 37 -19.05 8.78 -5.14
N THR A 38 -19.46 7.85 -4.27
CA THR A 38 -19.57 6.43 -4.65
C THR A 38 -20.81 6.25 -5.52
N GLU A 39 -20.64 5.72 -6.71
CA GLU A 39 -21.70 5.47 -7.69
C GLU A 39 -21.79 3.98 -7.96
N LEU A 40 -23.02 3.41 -7.87
CA LEU A 40 -23.33 2.03 -8.24
C LEU A 40 -24.25 2.06 -9.47
N ARG A 41 -23.84 1.35 -10.51
CA ARG A 41 -24.62 1.11 -11.73
C ARG A 41 -24.85 -0.38 -11.92
N SER A 42 -26.06 -0.76 -12.32
CA SER A 42 -26.44 -2.14 -12.66
C SER A 42 -27.72 -2.12 -13.47
N GLN A 43 -28.05 -3.21 -14.15
CA GLN A 43 -29.34 -3.34 -14.83
C GLN A 43 -30.48 -3.63 -13.83
N LYS A 44 -30.20 -4.35 -12.76
CA LYS A 44 -31.18 -4.65 -11.72
C LYS A 44 -30.58 -4.38 -10.34
N LEU A 45 -31.34 -3.70 -9.48
CA LEU A 45 -30.99 -3.42 -8.10
C LEU A 45 -32.16 -3.81 -7.19
N GLU A 46 -31.89 -4.61 -6.18
CA GLU A 46 -32.80 -4.90 -5.08
C GLU A 46 -32.20 -4.34 -3.79
N MET A 47 -32.97 -3.58 -3.03
CA MET A 47 -32.58 -3.04 -1.74
C MET A 47 -33.58 -3.47 -0.68
N THR A 48 -33.08 -4.06 0.40
CA THR A 48 -33.86 -4.45 1.56
C THR A 48 -33.23 -3.83 2.80
N SER A 49 -34.05 -3.19 3.62
CA SER A 49 -33.60 -2.57 4.86
C SER A 49 -34.27 -3.18 6.06
N THR A 50 -33.51 -3.43 7.10
CA THR A 50 -33.98 -3.70 8.46
C THR A 50 -33.72 -2.44 9.32
N ASP A 51 -33.98 -2.52 10.62
CA ASP A 51 -33.75 -1.40 11.54
C ASP A 51 -32.28 -0.94 11.58
N ASP A 52 -31.32 -1.87 11.42
CA ASP A 52 -29.89 -1.64 11.62
C ASP A 52 -29.05 -1.79 10.35
N GLU A 53 -29.58 -2.43 9.32
CA GLU A 53 -28.80 -2.78 8.13
C GLU A 53 -29.60 -2.52 6.83
N THR A 54 -28.87 -2.15 5.81
CA THR A 54 -29.36 -2.13 4.43
C THR A 54 -28.52 -3.12 3.61
N THR A 55 -29.20 -4.03 2.94
CA THR A 55 -28.64 -4.95 1.96
C THR A 55 -29.04 -4.49 0.58
N ALA A 56 -28.06 -4.27 -0.29
CA ALA A 56 -28.24 -3.97 -1.69
C ALA A 56 -27.66 -5.10 -2.54
N VAL A 57 -28.44 -5.64 -3.46
CA VAL A 57 -28.06 -6.67 -4.43
C VAL A 57 -28.22 -6.10 -5.83
N ALA A 58 -27.10 -5.88 -6.50
CA ALA A 58 -27.03 -5.42 -7.87
C ALA A 58 -26.66 -6.59 -8.79
N THR A 59 -27.32 -6.73 -9.91
CA THR A 59 -27.08 -7.81 -10.87
C THR A 59 -27.02 -7.29 -12.29
N THR A 60 -26.20 -7.95 -13.11
CA THR A 60 -25.97 -7.68 -14.55
C THR A 60 -25.26 -6.34 -14.78
N ASP A 61 -24.08 -6.42 -15.36
CA ASP A 61 -23.22 -5.27 -15.73
C ASP A 61 -22.99 -4.32 -14.55
N VAL A 62 -22.63 -4.90 -13.41
CA VAL A 62 -22.44 -4.12 -12.20
C VAL A 62 -21.13 -3.34 -12.25
N ILE A 63 -21.21 -2.04 -11.98
CA ILE A 63 -20.08 -1.13 -11.89
C ILE A 63 -20.23 -0.31 -10.61
N LEU A 64 -19.30 -0.48 -9.69
CA LEU A 64 -19.15 0.36 -8.50
C LEU A 64 -17.93 1.27 -8.70
N THR A 65 -18.12 2.56 -8.62
CA THR A 65 -17.05 3.56 -8.74
C THR A 65 -16.99 4.42 -7.48
N GLY A 66 -15.82 4.65 -6.97
CA GLY A 66 -15.55 5.53 -5.83
C GLY A 66 -14.21 6.25 -6.00
N THR A 67 -13.78 6.95 -4.97
CA THR A 67 -12.48 7.62 -4.99
C THR A 67 -11.37 6.59 -5.14
N ASN A 68 -10.68 6.62 -6.29
CA ASN A 68 -9.57 5.72 -6.60
C ASN A 68 -9.93 4.22 -6.54
N LEU A 69 -11.20 3.86 -6.76
CA LEU A 69 -11.68 2.48 -6.75
C LEU A 69 -12.72 2.28 -7.85
N ARG A 70 -12.57 1.22 -8.63
CA ARG A 70 -13.58 0.72 -9.58
C ARG A 70 -13.69 -0.79 -9.45
N ILE A 71 -14.91 -1.28 -9.26
CA ILE A 71 -15.24 -2.72 -9.24
C ILE A 71 -16.22 -2.98 -10.37
N THR A 72 -15.94 -3.99 -11.17
CA THR A 72 -16.88 -4.52 -12.17
C THR A 72 -17.11 -6.00 -11.90
N CYS A 73 -18.35 -6.48 -12.01
CA CYS A 73 -18.72 -7.89 -11.78
C CYS A 73 -20.10 -8.18 -12.35
N ASP A 74 -20.51 -9.44 -12.33
CA ASP A 74 -21.85 -9.84 -12.74
C ASP A 74 -22.90 -9.61 -11.63
N GLN A 75 -22.49 -9.80 -10.38
CA GLN A 75 -23.34 -9.57 -9.21
C GLN A 75 -22.54 -8.95 -8.05
N LEU A 76 -23.14 -7.97 -7.38
CA LEU A 76 -22.59 -7.31 -6.23
C LEU A 76 -23.60 -7.28 -5.09
N THR A 77 -23.24 -7.78 -3.94
CA THR A 77 -24.02 -7.67 -2.70
C THR A 77 -23.28 -6.74 -1.74
N ILE A 78 -23.96 -5.74 -1.23
CA ILE A 78 -23.42 -4.78 -0.27
C ILE A 78 -24.27 -4.85 0.98
N ILE A 79 -23.66 -5.03 2.14
CA ILE A 79 -24.30 -4.91 3.45
C ILE A 79 -23.68 -3.70 4.16
N ALA A 80 -24.55 -2.78 4.57
CA ALA A 80 -24.13 -1.55 5.20
C ALA A 80 -24.96 -1.26 6.46
N THR A 81 -24.38 -0.50 7.38
CA THR A 81 -25.11 0.01 8.54
C THR A 81 -26.11 1.07 8.09
N ARG A 82 -27.34 0.97 8.54
CA ARG A 82 -28.37 1.96 8.33
C ARG A 82 -28.33 2.99 9.44
N LEU A 83 -28.52 4.25 9.07
CA LEU A 83 -28.72 5.37 9.99
C LEU A 83 -30.01 6.11 9.61
N GLY A 84 -30.53 6.88 10.60
CA GLY A 84 -31.66 7.79 10.41
C GLY A 84 -33.01 7.12 10.65
N ASP A 85 -34.02 7.61 9.95
CA ASP A 85 -35.41 7.18 10.12
C ASP A 85 -35.59 5.71 9.77
N LYS A 86 -36.11 4.93 10.72
CA LYS A 86 -36.35 3.50 10.58
C LYS A 86 -37.55 3.21 9.66
N ASP A 87 -38.47 4.13 9.54
CA ASP A 87 -39.65 3.98 8.70
C ASP A 87 -39.42 4.39 7.23
N ALA A 88 -38.27 5.00 6.94
CA ALA A 88 -37.91 5.36 5.58
C ALA A 88 -37.63 4.12 4.73
N THR A 89 -38.24 4.00 3.55
CA THR A 89 -38.01 2.90 2.61
C THR A 89 -36.55 2.82 2.16
N ILE A 90 -35.89 3.98 1.99
CA ILE A 90 -34.47 4.11 1.69
C ILE A 90 -33.81 4.83 2.84
N GLY A 91 -33.07 4.11 3.67
CA GLY A 91 -32.32 4.69 4.79
C GLY A 91 -30.99 5.30 4.35
N THR A 92 -30.46 6.18 5.19
CA THR A 92 -29.10 6.66 5.02
C THR A 92 -28.11 5.54 5.32
N VAL A 93 -27.17 5.30 4.43
CA VAL A 93 -26.07 4.33 4.59
C VAL A 93 -24.87 5.03 5.22
N ASP A 94 -24.35 4.49 6.32
CA ASP A 94 -23.17 5.04 7.00
C ASP A 94 -21.90 4.31 6.60
N LYS A 95 -21.81 3.04 6.97
CA LYS A 95 -20.57 2.26 6.79
C LYS A 95 -20.86 0.92 6.14
N PHE A 96 -20.03 0.57 5.19
CA PHE A 96 -20.05 -0.78 4.63
C PHE A 96 -19.53 -1.79 5.66
N LYS A 97 -20.28 -2.85 5.86
CA LYS A 97 -19.92 -4.00 6.71
C LYS A 97 -19.29 -5.11 5.90
N TYR A 98 -19.84 -5.38 4.73
CA TYR A 98 -19.45 -6.46 3.85
C TYR A 98 -19.79 -6.14 2.40
N ILE A 99 -18.90 -6.49 1.49
CA ILE A 99 -19.12 -6.40 0.06
C ILE A 99 -18.71 -7.73 -0.57
N LEU A 100 -19.61 -8.33 -1.34
CA LEU A 100 -19.38 -9.55 -2.08
C LEU A 100 -19.60 -9.27 -3.58
N ALA A 101 -18.54 -9.42 -4.37
CA ALA A 101 -18.60 -9.40 -5.81
C ALA A 101 -18.41 -10.82 -6.36
N THR A 102 -19.24 -11.23 -7.31
CA THR A 102 -19.18 -12.54 -7.96
C THR A 102 -19.36 -12.43 -9.46
N GLY A 103 -18.69 -13.34 -10.19
CA GLY A 103 -18.69 -13.42 -11.65
C GLY A 103 -17.86 -12.31 -12.30
N ASN A 104 -16.81 -12.71 -13.02
CA ASN A 104 -15.94 -11.81 -13.80
C ASN A 104 -15.48 -10.56 -13.02
N VAL A 105 -15.10 -10.78 -11.76
CA VAL A 105 -14.74 -9.68 -10.87
C VAL A 105 -13.43 -9.05 -11.33
N ARG A 106 -13.45 -7.73 -11.51
CA ARG A 106 -12.28 -6.90 -11.77
C ARG A 106 -12.30 -5.69 -10.84
N ILE A 107 -11.25 -5.53 -10.08
CA ILE A 107 -11.05 -4.44 -9.11
C ILE A 107 -9.84 -3.62 -9.57
N VAL A 108 -10.03 -2.33 -9.75
CA VAL A 108 -8.94 -1.39 -10.09
C VAL A 108 -8.83 -0.37 -8.97
N GLN A 109 -7.64 -0.21 -8.43
CA GLN A 109 -7.33 0.77 -7.38
C GLN A 109 -5.97 1.42 -7.65
N GLY A 110 -5.98 2.64 -8.19
CA GLY A 110 -4.76 3.30 -8.65
C GLY A 110 -4.07 2.47 -9.73
N ASP A 111 -2.81 2.17 -9.51
CA ASP A 111 -1.98 1.36 -10.42
C ASP A 111 -2.13 -0.15 -10.21
N ARG A 112 -3.06 -0.58 -9.33
CA ARG A 112 -3.28 -1.99 -9.04
C ARG A 112 -4.58 -2.48 -9.64
N GLU A 113 -4.51 -3.66 -10.21
CA GLU A 113 -5.64 -4.37 -10.77
C GLU A 113 -5.70 -5.78 -10.19
N ALA A 114 -6.89 -6.22 -9.81
CA ALA A 114 -7.14 -7.59 -9.39
C ALA A 114 -8.31 -8.17 -10.19
N THR A 115 -8.15 -9.41 -10.64
CA THR A 115 -9.22 -10.19 -11.30
C THR A 115 -9.45 -11.48 -10.53
N ALA A 116 -10.72 -11.93 -10.46
CA ALA A 116 -11.12 -13.16 -9.76
C ALA A 116 -12.54 -13.58 -10.18
N GLN A 117 -12.98 -14.77 -9.79
CA GLN A 117 -14.40 -15.12 -9.91
C GLN A 117 -15.23 -14.63 -8.73
N ARG A 118 -14.56 -14.42 -7.59
CA ARG A 118 -15.21 -13.97 -6.35
C ARG A 118 -14.27 -13.07 -5.56
N ALA A 119 -14.80 -11.96 -5.07
CA ALA A 119 -14.11 -11.07 -4.14
C ALA A 119 -14.99 -10.75 -2.94
N GLU A 120 -14.46 -10.93 -1.76
CA GLU A 120 -15.08 -10.58 -0.49
C GLU A 120 -14.28 -9.46 0.17
N VAL A 121 -14.95 -8.36 0.48
CA VAL A 121 -14.33 -7.20 1.12
C VAL A 121 -14.90 -7.03 2.51
N PHE A 122 -14.03 -7.00 3.49
CA PHE A 122 -14.33 -6.76 4.91
C PHE A 122 -13.73 -5.40 5.31
N PRO A 123 -14.47 -4.29 5.13
CA PRO A 123 -13.92 -2.95 5.32
C PRO A 123 -13.42 -2.70 6.75
N ARG A 124 -14.07 -3.30 7.75
CA ARG A 124 -13.68 -3.16 9.17
C ARG A 124 -12.39 -3.89 9.54
N GLU A 125 -12.05 -4.93 8.78
CA GLU A 125 -10.86 -5.75 8.98
C GLU A 125 -9.73 -5.33 8.02
N ASP A 126 -9.98 -4.36 7.15
CA ASP A 126 -9.06 -3.99 6.06
C ASP A 126 -8.62 -5.19 5.22
N LYS A 127 -9.53 -6.16 5.05
CA LYS A 127 -9.27 -7.44 4.41
C LYS A 127 -10.06 -7.58 3.13
N VAL A 128 -9.40 -8.10 2.10
CA VAL A 128 -10.01 -8.54 0.84
C VAL A 128 -9.59 -9.98 0.57
N VAL A 129 -10.56 -10.85 0.28
CA VAL A 129 -10.34 -12.24 -0.10
C VAL A 129 -10.74 -12.42 -1.54
N LEU A 130 -9.82 -12.88 -2.37
CA LEU A 130 -10.04 -13.16 -3.78
C LEU A 130 -9.95 -14.67 -4.00
N SER A 131 -10.91 -15.22 -4.73
CA SER A 131 -10.96 -16.66 -5.04
C SER A 131 -11.48 -16.91 -6.47
N GLY A 132 -11.22 -18.12 -6.98
CA GLY A 132 -11.52 -18.49 -8.35
C GLY A 132 -10.48 -17.95 -9.32
N ALA A 133 -9.27 -18.50 -9.26
CA ALA A 133 -8.11 -18.14 -10.07
C ALA A 133 -7.75 -16.64 -10.00
N PRO A 134 -7.56 -16.08 -8.80
CA PRO A 134 -7.26 -14.67 -8.66
C PRO A 134 -5.89 -14.31 -9.21
N VAL A 135 -5.81 -13.14 -9.86
CA VAL A 135 -4.59 -12.52 -10.34
C VAL A 135 -4.56 -11.07 -9.89
N ILE A 136 -3.42 -10.63 -9.36
CA ILE A 136 -3.18 -9.24 -8.98
C ILE A 136 -2.02 -8.72 -9.80
N ILE A 137 -2.19 -7.55 -10.41
CA ILE A 137 -1.18 -6.86 -11.21
C ILE A 137 -0.93 -5.51 -10.56
N ASP A 138 0.33 -5.22 -10.28
CA ASP A 138 0.78 -3.87 -9.90
C ASP A 138 1.51 -3.26 -11.11
N HIS A 139 0.83 -2.35 -11.79
CA HIS A 139 1.33 -1.72 -13.02
C HIS A 139 2.52 -0.78 -12.75
N SER A 140 2.66 -0.28 -11.52
CA SER A 140 3.77 0.61 -11.16
C SER A 140 5.08 -0.14 -11.00
N SER A 141 5.03 -1.36 -10.46
CA SER A 141 6.20 -2.20 -10.25
C SER A 141 6.36 -3.30 -11.32
N GLY A 142 5.34 -3.55 -12.15
CA GLY A 142 5.31 -4.67 -13.08
C GLY A 142 5.17 -6.03 -12.40
N MET A 143 4.81 -6.06 -11.12
CA MET A 143 4.64 -7.30 -10.36
C MET A 143 3.29 -7.94 -10.64
N VAL A 144 3.28 -9.25 -10.82
CA VAL A 144 2.07 -10.07 -10.96
C VAL A 144 2.08 -11.15 -9.90
N ALA A 145 0.97 -11.27 -9.15
CA ALA A 145 0.77 -12.33 -8.16
C ALA A 145 -0.49 -13.13 -8.50
N SER A 146 -0.41 -14.45 -8.39
CA SER A 146 -1.55 -15.36 -8.52
C SER A 146 -1.48 -16.44 -7.43
N GLY A 147 -2.61 -17.04 -7.08
CA GLY A 147 -2.71 -18.07 -6.04
C GLY A 147 -4.18 -18.42 -5.78
N GLU A 148 -4.45 -19.32 -4.83
CA GLU A 148 -5.82 -19.73 -4.52
C GLU A 148 -5.94 -20.12 -3.04
N PRO A 149 -6.67 -19.36 -2.22
CA PRO A 149 -7.13 -17.97 -2.45
C PRO A 149 -5.98 -16.96 -2.30
N LEU A 150 -6.22 -15.69 -2.70
CA LEU A 150 -5.36 -14.56 -2.32
C LEU A 150 -6.08 -13.70 -1.30
N ILE A 151 -5.42 -13.43 -0.18
CA ILE A 151 -5.93 -12.61 0.91
C ILE A 151 -5.06 -11.36 1.02
N LEU A 152 -5.66 -10.20 0.88
CA LEU A 152 -5.01 -8.91 0.99
C LEU A 152 -5.36 -8.30 2.35
N LEU A 153 -4.35 -8.05 3.18
CA LEU A 153 -4.48 -7.35 4.45
C LEU A 153 -3.91 -5.94 4.28
N ARG A 154 -4.77 -4.97 3.95
CA ARG A 154 -4.34 -3.62 3.58
C ARG A 154 -3.66 -2.88 4.72
N GLY A 155 -4.19 -2.97 5.94
CA GLY A 155 -3.59 -2.38 7.12
C GLY A 155 -2.19 -2.91 7.44
N GLN A 156 -1.96 -4.20 7.18
CA GLN A 156 -0.66 -4.86 7.39
C GLN A 156 0.24 -4.83 6.15
N ARG A 157 -0.26 -4.35 4.99
CA ARG A 157 0.44 -4.39 3.69
C ARG A 157 0.91 -5.79 3.33
N ALA A 158 0.11 -6.80 3.69
CA ALA A 158 0.43 -8.21 3.50
C ALA A 158 -0.48 -8.84 2.46
N VAL A 159 0.08 -9.78 1.70
CA VAL A 159 -0.63 -10.67 0.79
C VAL A 159 -0.37 -12.09 1.27
N LEU A 160 -1.42 -12.84 1.54
CA LEU A 160 -1.38 -14.24 1.94
C LEU A 160 -2.07 -15.08 0.87
N GLY A 161 -1.63 -16.30 0.70
CA GLY A 161 -2.27 -17.19 -0.27
C GLY A 161 -1.68 -18.60 -0.22
N THR A 162 -2.34 -19.51 -0.94
CA THR A 162 -1.86 -20.88 -1.14
C THR A 162 -1.49 -21.05 -2.62
N ASN A 163 -0.45 -21.85 -2.90
CA ASN A 163 0.06 -22.03 -4.26
C ASN A 163 0.36 -20.70 -4.97
N VAL A 164 0.98 -19.77 -4.26
CA VAL A 164 1.22 -18.42 -4.77
C VAL A 164 2.39 -18.43 -5.74
N LYS A 165 2.17 -17.85 -6.93
CA LYS A 165 3.20 -17.52 -7.91
C LYS A 165 3.32 -16.00 -8.00
N ILE A 166 4.52 -15.48 -7.78
CA ILE A 166 4.84 -14.07 -7.96
C ILE A 166 5.84 -13.94 -9.10
N THR A 167 5.54 -13.08 -10.06
CA THR A 167 6.44 -12.67 -11.13
C THR A 167 6.76 -11.21 -10.93
N ALA A 168 8.03 -10.89 -10.87
CA ALA A 168 8.52 -9.50 -10.73
C ALA A 168 9.47 -9.19 -11.92
N PRO A 169 9.70 -7.92 -12.25
CA PRO A 169 10.74 -7.53 -13.19
C PRO A 169 12.10 -8.08 -12.76
N PRO A 170 13.06 -8.23 -13.69
CA PRO A 170 14.40 -8.66 -13.36
C PRO A 170 15.00 -7.79 -12.26
N ILE A 171 15.56 -8.44 -11.24
CA ILE A 171 16.30 -7.75 -10.17
C ILE A 171 17.77 -7.79 -10.57
N ASP A 172 18.34 -6.64 -10.93
CA ASP A 172 19.70 -6.54 -11.45
C ASP A 172 20.78 -6.84 -10.41
N ASP A 173 20.44 -6.86 -9.12
CA ASP A 173 21.42 -7.05 -8.04
C ASP A 173 21.01 -8.15 -7.05
N LEU A 174 20.99 -9.40 -7.51
CA LEU A 174 21.02 -10.57 -6.62
C LEU A 174 22.47 -10.97 -6.26
N GLY A 175 23.45 -10.06 -6.38
CA GLY A 175 24.86 -10.33 -6.10
C GLY A 175 25.60 -11.11 -7.20
N ALA A 176 24.91 -11.52 -8.29
CA ALA A 176 25.54 -12.24 -9.41
C ALA A 176 26.51 -11.36 -10.22
N ASN A 177 26.35 -10.04 -10.18
CA ASN A 177 27.19 -9.05 -10.85
C ASN A 177 28.05 -8.24 -9.87
N ALA A 178 28.25 -8.69 -8.65
CA ALA A 178 29.27 -8.11 -7.79
C ALA A 178 30.61 -8.22 -8.51
N LYS A 179 31.05 -7.11 -9.12
CA LYS A 179 32.38 -6.99 -9.72
C LYS A 179 33.39 -7.57 -8.74
N PRO A 180 34.22 -8.57 -9.12
CA PRO A 180 35.16 -9.18 -8.20
C PRO A 180 35.93 -8.04 -7.54
N ARG A 181 35.81 -7.92 -6.24
CA ARG A 181 36.58 -6.95 -5.46
C ARG A 181 38.02 -7.30 -5.78
N SER A 182 38.72 -6.44 -6.53
CA SER A 182 40.11 -6.60 -6.85
C SER A 182 40.81 -7.06 -5.57
N ALA A 183 41.33 -8.27 -5.60
CA ALA A 183 42.01 -8.87 -4.45
C ALA A 183 43.08 -7.89 -4.05
N ALA A 184 43.01 -7.39 -2.82
CA ALA A 184 44.11 -6.63 -2.22
C ALA A 184 45.36 -7.48 -2.37
N PRO A 185 46.52 -6.89 -2.76
CA PRO A 185 47.74 -7.64 -2.93
C PRO A 185 48.03 -8.45 -1.64
N ALA A 186 48.18 -9.77 -1.84
CA ALA A 186 48.50 -10.69 -0.76
C ALA A 186 49.68 -10.14 0.06
N GLN A 187 49.41 -9.81 1.31
CA GLN A 187 50.46 -9.52 2.25
C GLN A 187 51.26 -10.80 2.39
N THR A 188 52.51 -10.77 1.88
CA THR A 188 53.49 -11.80 2.07
C THR A 188 53.63 -12.05 3.56
N SER A 189 53.09 -13.16 4.04
CA SER A 189 53.27 -13.61 5.43
C SER A 189 54.74 -13.86 5.67
N ALA A 190 55.31 -13.14 6.62
CA ALA A 190 56.67 -13.36 7.13
C ALA A 190 56.81 -14.80 7.65
N PRO A 191 57.97 -15.45 7.49
CA PRO A 191 58.18 -16.82 7.92
C PRO A 191 58.07 -16.93 9.44
N THR A 192 57.22 -17.83 9.90
CA THR A 192 57.03 -18.19 11.29
C THR A 192 58.30 -18.81 11.84
N PRO A 193 58.88 -18.33 12.97
CA PRO A 193 60.05 -19.00 13.59
C PRO A 193 59.62 -20.36 14.12
N SER A 194 60.35 -21.41 13.68
CA SER A 194 60.17 -22.77 14.16
C SER A 194 60.67 -22.91 15.59
N VAL A 195 59.78 -23.14 16.54
CA VAL A 195 60.08 -23.46 17.93
C VAL A 195 60.31 -24.97 18.03
N SER A 196 61.55 -25.36 18.25
CA SER A 196 61.96 -26.76 18.53
C SER A 196 61.65 -27.10 20.00
N PHE A 197 60.77 -28.06 20.22
CA PHE A 197 60.50 -28.64 21.53
C PHE A 197 61.52 -29.73 21.86
N PRO A 198 62.16 -29.75 23.04
CA PRO A 198 63.08 -30.84 23.43
C PRO A 198 62.29 -32.12 23.75
N THR A 199 62.80 -33.23 23.26
CA THR A 199 62.31 -34.60 23.47
C THR A 199 62.51 -35.02 24.93
N PRO A 200 61.52 -35.56 25.65
CA PRO A 200 61.73 -36.09 26.99
C PRO A 200 62.47 -37.40 26.97
N ALA A 201 63.54 -37.50 27.77
CA ALA A 201 64.35 -38.69 27.99
C ALA A 201 63.56 -39.80 28.73
N LYS A 202 63.62 -41.01 28.23
CA LYS A 202 63.09 -42.24 28.80
C LYS A 202 63.90 -42.66 30.00
N LYS A 203 63.28 -42.89 31.14
CA LYS A 203 63.77 -43.70 32.25
C LYS A 203 62.78 -44.78 32.58
#